data_a0ac24c9d963224da4c049e23e591c64
#
_entry.id   a0ac24c9d963224da4c049e23e591c64
#
_cell.length_a   1.000
_cell.length_b   1.000
_cell.length_c   1.000
_cell.angle_alpha   90.00
_cell.angle_beta   90.00
_cell.angle_gamma   90.00
#
_symmetry.space_group_name_H-M   'P 1'
#
loop_
_entity.id
_entity.type
_entity.pdbx_description
1 polymer ?
#
loop_
_entity_poly.entity_id
_entity_poly.type
_entity_poly.pdbx_seq_one_letter_code
_entity_poly.pdbx_strand_id
1 'polypeptide(L)'
;MIAVVIIASIVIAIYRNSLRKKSELLVDVINNITPYYINIASGLESIDLPQSPDIVKDLNKSFGDGYITMTQNYEFCEYYRVYYTKAKELVRKQKRYRVIPDSAIINFIESVESINNIIRERNDTYINYQLSSNSLFFDTCLSYPLDYQQRRSIVSEEDNCLVLSSAGSGKTSSIVGKVKYLTQKLGISPQRILLISYTNKAAAELSERLSSTGLEGYTFHKLAMHILDSIKYN
;
A
#
# COMPACT_ATOMS: atom_id res chain seq x y z
N MET A 1 -11.59 -16.99 -32.00
CA MET A 1 -11.60 -18.41 -32.34
C MET A 1 -12.42 -19.25 -31.36
N ILE A 2 -12.20 -19.16 -30.03
CA ILE A 2 -12.93 -19.92 -29.00
C ILE A 2 -14.44 -19.59 -29.00
N ALA A 3 -14.82 -18.31 -29.09
CA ALA A 3 -16.23 -17.88 -29.15
C ALA A 3 -16.97 -18.45 -30.36
N VAL A 4 -16.30 -18.55 -31.50
CA VAL A 4 -16.88 -19.13 -32.73
C VAL A 4 -17.10 -20.64 -32.56
N VAL A 5 -16.19 -21.35 -31.89
CA VAL A 5 -16.34 -22.78 -31.59
C VAL A 5 -17.49 -23.04 -30.61
N ILE A 6 -17.66 -22.18 -29.61
CA ILE A 6 -18.78 -22.30 -28.65
C ILE A 6 -20.13 -22.04 -29.34
N ILE A 7 -20.21 -21.02 -30.21
CA ILE A 7 -21.43 -20.72 -31.00
C ILE A 7 -21.72 -21.88 -31.93
N ALA A 8 -20.74 -22.39 -32.64
CA ALA A 8 -20.91 -23.55 -33.51
C ALA A 8 -21.37 -24.79 -32.73
N SER A 9 -20.83 -25.02 -31.51
CA SER A 9 -21.25 -26.13 -30.63
C SER A 9 -22.69 -25.97 -30.15
N ILE A 10 -23.11 -24.75 -29.80
CA ILE A 10 -24.49 -24.46 -29.38
C ILE A 10 -25.43 -24.61 -30.57
N VAL A 11 -25.06 -24.11 -31.76
CA VAL A 11 -25.84 -24.24 -33.00
C VAL A 11 -25.96 -25.69 -33.42
N ILE A 12 -24.91 -26.50 -33.31
CA ILE A 12 -24.92 -27.94 -33.58
C ILE A 12 -25.80 -28.70 -32.58
N ALA A 13 -25.78 -28.30 -31.29
CA ALA A 13 -26.64 -28.90 -30.27
C ALA A 13 -28.14 -28.60 -30.52
N ILE A 14 -28.46 -27.37 -30.94
CA ILE A 14 -29.81 -26.95 -31.30
C ILE A 14 -30.24 -27.66 -32.60
N TYR A 15 -29.33 -27.83 -33.57
CA TYR A 15 -29.57 -28.53 -34.84
C TYR A 15 -29.85 -30.01 -34.65
N ARG A 16 -29.17 -30.69 -33.69
CA ARG A 16 -29.45 -32.09 -33.37
C ARG A 16 -30.81 -32.34 -32.76
N ASN A 17 -31.39 -31.35 -32.10
CA ASN A 17 -32.68 -31.49 -31.41
C ASN A 17 -33.90 -30.99 -32.16
N SER A 18 -33.76 -30.31 -33.27
CA SER A 18 -34.88 -29.70 -33.98
C SER A 18 -34.76 -29.81 -35.52
N LEU A 19 -35.24 -30.87 -36.05
CA LEU A 19 -35.24 -31.30 -37.41
C LEU A 19 -35.83 -30.38 -38.50
N ARG A 20 -35.11 -30.29 -39.57
CA ARG A 20 -35.52 -30.26 -41.03
C ARG A 20 -36.34 -29.12 -41.63
N LYS A 21 -37.01 -28.22 -40.93
CA LYS A 21 -37.83 -27.14 -41.56
C LYS A 21 -37.35 -25.71 -41.35
N LYS A 22 -36.17 -25.49 -40.76
CA LYS A 22 -35.74 -24.12 -40.40
C LYS A 22 -34.30 -23.79 -40.81
N SER A 23 -33.71 -24.39 -41.82
CA SER A 23 -32.35 -24.09 -42.25
C SER A 23 -32.12 -22.64 -42.64
N GLU A 24 -33.08 -22.04 -43.36
CA GLU A 24 -33.00 -20.62 -43.77
C GLU A 24 -33.12 -19.67 -42.56
N LEU A 25 -34.02 -19.96 -41.64
CA LEU A 25 -34.18 -19.15 -40.42
C LEU A 25 -32.95 -19.25 -39.50
N LEU A 26 -32.28 -20.40 -39.46
CA LEU A 26 -31.04 -20.61 -38.71
C LEU A 26 -29.86 -19.86 -39.29
N VAL A 27 -29.74 -19.82 -40.63
CA VAL A 27 -28.72 -19.06 -41.34
C VAL A 27 -28.93 -17.55 -41.09
N ASP A 28 -30.17 -17.09 -41.09
CA ASP A 28 -30.50 -15.69 -40.85
C ASP A 28 -30.24 -15.29 -39.38
N VAL A 29 -30.60 -16.15 -38.45
CA VAL A 29 -30.27 -15.99 -37.01
C VAL A 29 -28.76 -16.00 -36.79
N ILE A 30 -28.00 -16.90 -37.43
CA ILE A 30 -26.56 -16.92 -37.33
C ILE A 30 -25.95 -15.66 -37.91
N ASN A 31 -26.38 -15.23 -39.08
CA ASN A 31 -25.85 -14.02 -39.72
C ASN A 31 -26.16 -12.74 -38.93
N ASN A 32 -27.28 -12.69 -38.20
CA ASN A 32 -27.64 -11.55 -37.35
C ASN A 32 -27.01 -11.60 -35.97
N ILE A 33 -26.81 -12.79 -35.43
CA ILE A 33 -26.24 -12.97 -34.07
C ILE A 33 -24.70 -12.99 -34.10
N THR A 34 -24.09 -13.53 -35.16
CA THR A 34 -22.64 -13.66 -35.28
C THR A 34 -21.90 -12.30 -35.17
N PRO A 35 -22.31 -11.23 -35.84
CA PRO A 35 -21.68 -9.92 -35.69
C PRO A 35 -21.80 -9.35 -34.28
N TYR A 36 -22.94 -9.60 -33.61
CA TYR A 36 -23.15 -9.17 -32.24
C TYR A 36 -22.22 -9.91 -31.27
N TYR A 37 -22.04 -11.23 -31.44
CA TYR A 37 -21.10 -12.02 -30.62
C TYR A 37 -19.65 -11.73 -30.97
N ILE A 38 -19.31 -11.46 -32.22
CA ILE A 38 -17.96 -11.02 -32.62
C ILE A 38 -17.64 -9.67 -31.97
N ASN A 39 -18.57 -8.75 -31.90
CA ASN A 39 -18.41 -7.44 -31.26
C ASN A 39 -18.27 -7.58 -29.74
N ILE A 40 -19.05 -8.47 -29.11
CA ILE A 40 -18.88 -8.82 -27.69
C ILE A 40 -17.51 -9.49 -27.47
N ALA A 41 -17.12 -10.42 -28.31
CA ALA A 41 -15.85 -11.14 -28.19
C ALA A 41 -14.65 -10.19 -28.36
N SER A 42 -14.67 -9.27 -29.32
CA SER A 42 -13.63 -8.27 -29.50
C SER A 42 -13.53 -7.31 -28.29
N GLY A 43 -14.66 -6.98 -27.66
CA GLY A 43 -14.69 -6.22 -26.40
C GLY A 43 -14.27 -7.02 -25.16
N LEU A 44 -14.15 -8.36 -25.29
CA LEU A 44 -13.69 -9.26 -24.22
C LEU A 44 -12.20 -9.62 -24.33
N GLU A 45 -11.54 -9.28 -25.44
CA GLU A 45 -10.15 -9.71 -25.74
C GLU A 45 -9.09 -8.69 -25.36
N SER A 46 -9.42 -7.43 -25.11
CA SER A 46 -8.41 -6.40 -24.84
C SER A 46 -8.69 -5.59 -23.60
N ILE A 47 -7.82 -5.72 -22.66
CA ILE A 47 -7.57 -4.68 -21.65
C ILE A 47 -6.14 -4.21 -21.83
N ASP A 48 -5.96 -2.88 -21.91
CA ASP A 48 -4.65 -2.30 -21.67
C ASP A 48 -4.29 -2.55 -20.19
N LEU A 49 -3.50 -3.58 -19.98
CA LEU A 49 -2.83 -3.79 -18.69
C LEU A 49 -1.69 -2.76 -18.57
N PRO A 50 -1.26 -2.40 -17.35
CA PRO A 50 -0.09 -1.55 -17.17
C PRO A 50 1.12 -2.18 -17.90
N GLN A 51 2.05 -1.34 -18.37
CA GLN A 51 3.24 -1.76 -19.12
C GLN A 51 4.06 -2.85 -18.40
N SER A 52 3.98 -2.90 -17.08
CA SER A 52 4.49 -3.99 -16.26
C SER A 52 3.33 -4.65 -15.52
N PRO A 53 2.95 -5.88 -15.85
CA PRO A 53 1.95 -6.64 -15.08
C PRO A 53 2.52 -7.18 -13.77
N ASP A 54 3.83 -7.09 -13.54
CA ASP A 54 4.52 -7.56 -12.33
C ASP A 54 4.57 -6.43 -11.28
N ILE A 55 3.50 -6.32 -10.51
CA ILE A 55 3.33 -5.31 -9.46
C ILE A 55 4.45 -5.41 -8.39
N VAL A 56 4.91 -6.62 -8.08
CA VAL A 56 5.97 -6.83 -7.08
C VAL A 56 7.30 -6.26 -7.58
N LYS A 57 7.60 -6.45 -8.86
CA LYS A 57 8.78 -5.87 -9.49
C LYS A 57 8.73 -4.35 -9.50
N ASP A 58 7.57 -3.78 -9.81
CA ASP A 58 7.37 -2.34 -9.81
C ASP A 58 7.44 -1.76 -8.39
N LEU A 59 6.91 -2.47 -7.40
CA LEU A 59 7.05 -2.13 -5.99
C LEU A 59 8.53 -2.05 -5.57
N ASN A 60 9.29 -3.07 -5.91
CA ASN A 60 10.72 -3.13 -5.59
C ASN A 60 11.53 -2.05 -6.31
N LYS A 61 11.17 -1.76 -7.57
CA LYS A 61 11.81 -0.67 -8.34
C LYS A 61 11.51 0.70 -7.73
N SER A 62 10.31 0.92 -7.23
CA SER A 62 9.86 2.22 -6.71
C SER A 62 10.41 2.50 -5.31
N PHE A 63 10.54 1.47 -4.46
CA PHE A 63 10.83 1.64 -3.04
C PHE A 63 12.13 0.96 -2.57
N GLY A 64 12.90 0.30 -3.48
CA GLY A 64 14.13 -0.43 -3.11
C GLY A 64 13.85 -1.41 -1.95
N ASP A 65 14.69 -1.44 -0.90
CA ASP A 65 14.53 -2.29 0.28
C ASP A 65 14.00 -1.52 1.51
N GLY A 66 13.59 -0.26 1.33
CA GLY A 66 13.13 0.62 2.41
C GLY A 66 11.74 0.25 2.95
N TYR A 67 11.38 0.89 4.04
CA TYR A 67 10.03 0.85 4.60
C TYR A 67 9.04 1.54 3.64
N ILE A 68 7.85 1.01 3.50
CA ILE A 68 6.79 1.60 2.67
C ILE A 68 5.71 2.15 3.59
N THR A 69 5.53 3.47 3.59
CA THR A 69 4.55 4.15 4.42
C THR A 69 3.12 3.93 3.91
N MET A 70 2.13 4.23 4.76
CA MET A 70 0.72 4.10 4.39
C MET A 70 0.36 5.01 3.20
N THR A 71 0.90 6.23 3.14
CA THR A 71 0.69 7.15 2.03
C THR A 71 1.29 6.61 0.73
N GLN A 72 2.52 6.12 0.77
CA GLN A 72 3.19 5.51 -0.38
C GLN A 72 2.45 4.28 -0.89
N ASN A 73 1.97 3.41 0.03
CA ASN A 73 1.14 2.27 -0.32
C ASN A 73 -0.16 2.71 -1.01
N TYR A 74 -0.84 3.71 -0.45
CA TYR A 74 -2.08 4.23 -1.02
C TYR A 74 -1.86 4.77 -2.43
N GLU A 75 -0.86 5.62 -2.65
CA GLU A 75 -0.54 6.19 -3.96
C GLU A 75 -0.17 5.11 -4.98
N PHE A 76 0.63 4.13 -4.56
CA PHE A 76 0.99 2.99 -5.39
C PHE A 76 -0.24 2.15 -5.79
N CYS A 77 -1.12 1.84 -4.86
CA CYS A 77 -2.35 1.08 -5.12
C CYS A 77 -3.34 1.86 -6.00
N GLU A 78 -3.44 3.19 -5.85
CA GLU A 78 -4.32 4.04 -6.68
C GLU A 78 -3.94 3.98 -8.15
N TYR A 79 -2.66 3.91 -8.48
CA TYR A 79 -2.20 3.73 -9.86
C TYR A 79 -2.76 2.45 -10.49
N TYR A 80 -2.82 1.34 -9.75
CA TYR A 80 -3.33 0.05 -10.25
C TYR A 80 -4.85 -0.09 -10.17
N ARG A 81 -5.54 0.73 -9.40
CA ARG A 81 -6.98 0.62 -9.13
C ARG A 81 -7.83 0.65 -10.40
N VAL A 82 -7.49 1.51 -11.35
CA VAL A 82 -8.24 1.65 -12.62
C VAL A 82 -8.12 0.36 -13.44
N TYR A 83 -6.91 -0.17 -13.56
CA TYR A 83 -6.65 -1.43 -14.28
C TYR A 83 -7.31 -2.62 -13.59
N TYR A 84 -7.22 -2.70 -12.27
CA TYR A 84 -7.86 -3.73 -11.45
C TYR A 84 -9.38 -3.75 -11.63
N THR A 85 -10.03 -2.59 -11.59
CA THR A 85 -11.47 -2.48 -11.76
C THR A 85 -11.90 -2.98 -13.15
N LYS A 86 -11.18 -2.58 -14.20
CA LYS A 86 -11.43 -3.03 -15.58
C LYS A 86 -11.18 -4.54 -15.72
N ALA A 87 -10.10 -5.06 -15.14
CA ALA A 87 -9.77 -6.48 -15.15
C ALA A 87 -10.86 -7.33 -14.49
N LYS A 88 -11.33 -6.94 -13.31
CA LYS A 88 -12.43 -7.64 -12.61
C LYS A 88 -13.74 -7.60 -13.40
N GLU A 89 -14.07 -6.47 -14.02
CA GLU A 89 -15.25 -6.36 -14.87
C GLU A 89 -15.14 -7.29 -16.09
N LEU A 90 -13.96 -7.32 -16.76
CA LEU A 90 -13.73 -8.21 -17.89
C LEU A 90 -13.88 -9.68 -17.48
N VAL A 91 -13.21 -10.11 -16.42
CA VAL A 91 -13.31 -11.49 -15.92
C VAL A 91 -14.75 -11.85 -15.59
N ARG A 92 -15.51 -10.92 -14.99
CA ARG A 92 -16.95 -11.13 -14.74
C ARG A 92 -17.75 -11.33 -16.03
N LYS A 93 -17.49 -10.52 -17.07
CA LYS A 93 -18.11 -10.66 -18.39
C LYS A 93 -17.70 -11.98 -19.04
N GLN A 94 -16.41 -12.32 -19.05
CA GLN A 94 -15.89 -13.58 -19.59
C GLN A 94 -16.56 -14.79 -18.95
N LYS A 95 -16.65 -14.82 -17.60
CA LYS A 95 -17.37 -15.90 -16.86
C LYS A 95 -18.84 -15.99 -17.27
N ARG A 96 -19.53 -14.85 -17.43
CA ARG A 96 -20.95 -14.82 -17.85
C ARG A 96 -21.13 -15.45 -19.23
N TYR A 97 -20.21 -15.22 -20.15
CA TYR A 97 -20.24 -15.76 -21.51
C TYR A 97 -19.47 -17.08 -21.66
N ARG A 98 -19.05 -17.72 -20.55
CA ARG A 98 -18.29 -18.97 -20.53
C ARG A 98 -16.97 -18.90 -21.33
N VAL A 99 -16.37 -17.73 -21.41
CA VAL A 99 -15.03 -17.52 -21.94
C VAL A 99 -14.02 -17.76 -20.82
N ILE A 100 -12.96 -18.49 -21.10
CA ILE A 100 -11.88 -18.72 -20.12
C ILE A 100 -11.07 -17.44 -20.01
N PRO A 101 -10.93 -16.85 -18.81
CA PRO A 101 -10.12 -15.66 -18.62
C PRO A 101 -8.64 -15.93 -18.94
N ASP A 102 -7.94 -14.93 -19.45
CA ASP A 102 -6.50 -14.98 -19.62
C ASP A 102 -5.82 -15.11 -18.24
N SER A 103 -4.83 -16.01 -18.16
CA SER A 103 -4.04 -16.23 -16.95
C SER A 103 -3.29 -14.98 -16.51
N ALA A 104 -2.82 -14.15 -17.44
CA ALA A 104 -2.14 -12.90 -17.14
C ALA A 104 -3.08 -11.92 -16.39
N ILE A 105 -4.36 -11.85 -16.78
CA ILE A 105 -5.37 -11.01 -16.14
C ILE A 105 -5.68 -11.53 -14.74
N ILE A 106 -5.82 -12.84 -14.58
CA ILE A 106 -6.04 -13.45 -13.26
C ILE A 106 -4.86 -13.18 -12.33
N ASN A 107 -3.64 -13.45 -12.79
CA ASN A 107 -2.42 -13.19 -12.01
C ASN A 107 -2.28 -11.72 -11.62
N PHE A 108 -2.63 -10.80 -12.51
CA PHE A 108 -2.66 -9.37 -12.20
C PHE A 108 -3.67 -9.05 -11.07
N ILE A 109 -4.89 -9.57 -11.13
CA ILE A 109 -5.91 -9.38 -10.10
C ILE A 109 -5.41 -9.92 -8.75
N GLU A 110 -4.89 -11.14 -8.71
CA GLU A 110 -4.36 -11.78 -7.50
C GLU A 110 -3.17 -10.99 -6.92
N SER A 111 -2.29 -10.47 -7.77
CA SER A 111 -1.17 -9.62 -7.34
C SER A 111 -1.64 -8.32 -6.69
N VAL A 112 -2.65 -7.65 -7.26
CA VAL A 112 -3.24 -6.44 -6.66
C VAL A 112 -3.92 -6.77 -5.32
N GLU A 113 -4.65 -7.89 -5.23
CA GLU A 113 -5.33 -8.30 -3.99
C GLU A 113 -4.35 -8.68 -2.87
N SER A 114 -3.17 -9.18 -3.22
CA SER A 114 -2.13 -9.58 -2.26
C SER A 114 -1.18 -8.45 -1.85
N ILE A 115 -1.17 -7.31 -2.55
CA ILE A 115 -0.15 -6.26 -2.39
C ILE A 115 -0.01 -5.75 -0.95
N ASN A 116 -1.13 -5.57 -0.23
CA ASN A 116 -1.09 -5.11 1.16
C ASN A 116 -0.41 -6.11 2.10
N ASN A 117 -0.54 -7.41 1.82
CA ASN A 117 0.15 -8.45 2.59
C ASN A 117 1.65 -8.45 2.28
N ILE A 118 2.01 -8.31 1.02
CA ILE A 118 3.41 -8.22 0.56
C ILE A 118 4.10 -7.02 1.22
N ILE A 119 3.45 -5.84 1.22
CA ILE A 119 3.98 -4.63 1.86
C ILE A 119 4.12 -4.83 3.37
N ARG A 120 3.15 -5.47 4.03
CA ARG A 120 3.22 -5.76 5.47
C ARG A 120 4.41 -6.66 5.81
N GLU A 121 4.56 -7.77 5.10
CA GLU A 121 5.68 -8.71 5.30
C GLU A 121 7.03 -8.04 5.06
N ARG A 122 7.11 -7.19 4.05
CA ARG A 122 8.29 -6.39 3.77
C ARG A 122 8.61 -5.41 4.89
N ASN A 123 7.62 -4.65 5.36
CA ASN A 123 7.81 -3.71 6.47
C ASN A 123 8.20 -4.44 7.77
N ASP A 124 7.62 -5.60 8.04
CA ASP A 124 8.03 -6.44 9.18
C ASP A 124 9.47 -6.94 9.04
N THR A 125 9.90 -7.31 7.84
CA THR A 125 11.29 -7.69 7.55
C THR A 125 12.24 -6.52 7.78
N TYR A 126 11.90 -5.33 7.27
CA TYR A 126 12.65 -4.10 7.50
C TYR A 126 12.78 -3.78 9.00
N ILE A 127 11.66 -3.81 9.74
CA ILE A 127 11.64 -3.56 11.19
C ILE A 127 12.56 -4.55 11.92
N ASN A 128 12.45 -5.84 11.63
CA ASN A 128 13.27 -6.87 12.27
C ASN A 128 14.76 -6.67 11.97
N TYR A 129 15.12 -6.29 10.77
CA TYR A 129 16.48 -5.93 10.40
C TYR A 129 16.97 -4.73 11.22
N GLN A 130 16.19 -3.65 11.30
CA GLN A 130 16.56 -2.45 12.08
C GLN A 130 16.70 -2.75 13.59
N LEU A 131 15.82 -3.59 14.15
CA LEU A 131 15.91 -4.01 15.53
C LEU A 131 17.20 -4.78 15.83
N SER A 132 17.57 -5.71 14.95
CA SER A 132 18.78 -6.53 15.10
C SER A 132 20.03 -5.70 14.93
N SER A 133 20.08 -4.88 13.87
CA SER A 133 21.26 -4.05 13.54
C SER A 133 21.53 -2.95 14.58
N ASN A 134 20.52 -2.52 15.33
CA ASN A 134 20.62 -1.46 16.31
C ASN A 134 20.40 -1.96 17.76
N SER A 135 20.53 -3.25 18.03
CA SER A 135 20.26 -3.81 19.36
C SER A 135 21.07 -3.13 20.47
N LEU A 136 22.38 -2.98 20.29
CA LEU A 136 23.26 -2.32 21.25
C LEU A 136 22.84 -0.85 21.51
N PHE A 137 22.42 -0.14 20.46
CA PHE A 137 21.92 1.22 20.62
C PHE A 137 20.70 1.25 21.54
N PHE A 138 19.72 0.37 21.35
CA PHE A 138 18.51 0.32 22.17
C PHE A 138 18.76 -0.12 23.60
N ASP A 139 19.83 -0.88 23.83
CA ASP A 139 20.27 -1.30 25.18
C ASP A 139 20.94 -0.16 25.96
N THR A 140 21.56 0.82 25.26
CA THR A 140 22.43 1.81 25.86
C THR A 140 22.03 3.26 25.66
N CYS A 141 21.06 3.56 24.78
CA CYS A 141 20.68 4.94 24.44
C CYS A 141 19.99 5.69 25.60
N LEU A 142 19.44 4.96 26.57
CA LEU A 142 18.84 5.49 27.79
C LEU A 142 19.45 4.81 29.03
N SER A 143 19.07 5.31 30.22
CA SER A 143 19.54 4.71 31.49
C SER A 143 19.06 3.28 31.72
N TYR A 144 17.98 2.88 31.02
CA TYR A 144 17.43 1.53 31.03
C TYR A 144 17.22 1.06 29.59
N PRO A 145 17.42 -0.23 29.28
CA PRO A 145 17.13 -0.78 27.96
C PRO A 145 15.69 -0.55 27.56
N LEU A 146 15.47 -0.22 26.30
CA LEU A 146 14.13 -0.14 25.73
C LEU A 146 13.55 -1.54 25.52
N ASP A 147 12.26 -1.73 25.80
CA ASP A 147 11.59 -2.99 25.54
C ASP A 147 11.31 -3.18 24.03
N TYR A 148 10.87 -4.39 23.66
CA TYR A 148 10.61 -4.73 22.26
C TYR A 148 9.57 -3.82 21.57
N GLN A 149 8.48 -3.48 22.27
CA GLN A 149 7.40 -2.66 21.70
C GLN A 149 7.87 -1.21 21.51
N GLN A 150 8.63 -0.69 22.47
CA GLN A 150 9.26 0.62 22.38
C GLN A 150 10.23 0.69 21.19
N ARG A 151 11.13 -0.30 21.05
CA ARG A 151 12.07 -0.39 19.93
C ARG A 151 11.33 -0.46 18.59
N ARG A 152 10.29 -1.31 18.49
CA ARG A 152 9.46 -1.44 17.28
C ARG A 152 8.82 -0.10 16.90
N SER A 153 8.26 0.64 17.85
CA SER A 153 7.67 1.96 17.60
C SER A 153 8.71 3.01 17.14
N ILE A 154 9.96 2.87 17.60
CA ILE A 154 11.07 3.75 17.23
C ILE A 154 11.50 3.52 15.78
N VAL A 155 11.65 2.27 15.35
CA VAL A 155 12.12 1.95 13.99
C VAL A 155 11.04 2.02 12.92
N SER A 156 9.77 2.03 13.30
CA SER A 156 8.67 2.23 12.34
C SER A 156 8.74 3.63 11.71
N GLU A 157 8.76 3.67 10.37
CA GLU A 157 8.92 4.92 9.59
C GLU A 157 7.61 5.38 8.96
N GLU A 158 6.48 5.11 9.64
CA GLU A 158 5.17 5.56 9.18
C GLU A 158 5.03 7.07 9.15
N ASP A 159 4.24 7.59 8.21
CA ASP A 159 3.89 9.01 8.11
C ASP A 159 3.16 9.49 9.37
N ASN A 160 2.31 8.63 9.94
CA ASN A 160 1.56 8.90 11.16
C ASN A 160 1.63 7.68 12.09
N CYS A 161 2.25 7.83 13.24
CA CYS A 161 2.39 6.77 14.24
C CYS A 161 1.70 7.16 15.54
N LEU A 162 0.66 6.40 15.93
CA LEU A 162 -0.01 6.55 17.22
C LEU A 162 0.49 5.47 18.20
N VAL A 163 1.15 5.90 19.26
CA VAL A 163 1.62 5.02 20.34
C VAL A 163 0.66 5.07 21.52
N LEU A 164 -0.10 4.01 21.72
CA LEU A 164 -1.00 3.85 22.85
C LEU A 164 -0.28 3.13 23.98
N SER A 165 -0.22 3.76 25.16
CA SER A 165 0.41 3.15 26.31
C SER A 165 -0.14 3.66 27.62
N SER A 166 -0.17 2.81 28.67
CA SER A 166 -0.64 3.14 30.02
C SER A 166 0.26 4.14 30.73
N ALA A 167 -0.20 4.69 31.85
CA ALA A 167 0.64 5.52 32.71
C ALA A 167 1.83 4.70 33.23
N GLY A 168 3.02 5.30 33.23
CA GLY A 168 4.25 4.63 33.70
C GLY A 168 4.90 3.64 32.72
N SER A 169 4.32 3.36 31.55
CA SER A 169 4.86 2.39 30.57
C SER A 169 6.03 2.90 29.73
N GLY A 170 6.60 4.06 30.05
CA GLY A 170 7.79 4.56 29.34
C GLY A 170 7.51 5.35 28.07
N LYS A 171 6.33 6.01 27.92
CA LYS A 171 6.02 6.89 26.78
C LYS A 171 7.11 7.91 26.50
N THR A 172 7.55 8.64 27.53
CA THR A 172 8.62 9.64 27.41
C THR A 172 9.94 8.98 26.96
N SER A 173 10.24 7.77 27.47
CA SER A 173 11.42 7.02 27.06
C SER A 173 11.38 6.62 25.57
N SER A 174 10.21 6.22 25.06
CA SER A 174 10.03 5.93 23.63
C SER A 174 10.26 7.16 22.77
N ILE A 175 9.74 8.33 23.18
CA ILE A 175 9.95 9.60 22.46
C ILE A 175 11.43 9.99 22.45
N VAL A 176 12.09 9.96 23.61
CA VAL A 176 13.52 10.26 23.74
C VAL A 176 14.36 9.27 22.93
N GLY A 177 14.01 7.97 22.98
CA GLY A 177 14.65 6.94 22.17
C GLY A 177 14.47 7.19 20.67
N LYS A 178 13.27 7.59 20.22
CA LYS A 178 13.00 7.94 18.80
C LYS A 178 13.86 9.11 18.34
N VAL A 179 13.91 10.18 19.13
CA VAL A 179 14.74 11.35 18.79
C VAL A 179 16.22 10.99 18.70
N LYS A 180 16.75 10.24 19.67
CA LYS A 180 18.14 9.77 19.63
C LYS A 180 18.40 8.86 18.43
N TYR A 181 17.46 7.98 18.09
CA TYR A 181 17.56 7.13 16.91
C TYR A 181 17.61 7.96 15.61
N LEU A 182 16.68 8.92 15.46
CA LEU A 182 16.64 9.82 14.30
C LEU A 182 17.94 10.62 14.15
N THR A 183 18.47 11.16 15.23
CA THR A 183 19.66 12.02 15.17
C THR A 183 20.97 11.22 15.09
N GLN A 184 21.12 10.15 15.86
CA GLN A 184 22.38 9.42 15.98
C GLN A 184 22.54 8.27 14.99
N LYS A 185 21.43 7.66 14.54
CA LYS A 185 21.45 6.53 13.60
C LYS A 185 21.08 6.93 12.19
N LEU A 186 20.06 7.77 12.04
CA LEU A 186 19.61 8.22 10.72
C LEU A 186 20.23 9.58 10.30
N GLY A 187 21.00 10.23 11.18
CA GLY A 187 21.68 11.51 10.86
C GLY A 187 20.74 12.68 10.62
N ILE A 188 19.49 12.59 11.12
CA ILE A 188 18.50 13.67 10.94
C ILE A 188 18.91 14.85 11.84
N SER A 189 19.04 16.01 11.23
CA SER A 189 19.38 17.24 11.95
C SER A 189 18.32 17.56 13.01
N PRO A 190 18.71 17.92 14.26
CA PRO A 190 17.79 18.31 15.31
C PRO A 190 16.81 19.43 14.89
N GLN A 191 17.24 20.36 14.03
CA GLN A 191 16.40 21.45 13.53
C GLN A 191 15.23 20.99 12.66
N ARG A 192 15.23 19.74 12.21
CA ARG A 192 14.14 19.12 11.45
C ARG A 192 13.16 18.35 12.35
N ILE A 193 13.38 18.35 13.66
CA ILE A 193 12.57 17.62 14.63
C ILE A 193 11.85 18.61 15.53
N LEU A 194 10.54 18.58 15.56
CA LEU A 194 9.71 19.38 16.44
C LEU A 194 9.08 18.51 17.54
N LEU A 195 9.35 18.84 18.79
CA LEU A 195 8.77 18.19 19.97
C LEU A 195 7.71 19.06 20.59
N ILE A 196 6.47 18.57 20.66
CA ILE A 196 5.35 19.30 21.26
C ILE A 196 4.80 18.47 22.42
N SER A 197 4.57 19.14 23.55
CA SER A 197 3.91 18.58 24.72
C SER A 197 2.73 19.42 25.15
N TYR A 198 1.80 18.82 25.88
CA TYR A 198 0.63 19.54 26.39
C TYR A 198 0.96 20.49 27.55
N THR A 199 1.93 20.12 28.42
CA THR A 199 2.27 20.91 29.61
C THR A 199 3.70 21.42 29.56
N ASN A 200 3.94 22.58 30.21
CA ASN A 200 5.30 23.14 30.35
C ASN A 200 6.24 22.17 31.09
N LYS A 201 5.73 21.45 32.10
CA LYS A 201 6.52 20.45 32.86
C LYS A 201 7.00 19.34 31.97
N ALA A 202 6.13 18.76 31.12
CA ALA A 202 6.49 17.69 30.21
C ALA A 202 7.41 18.18 29.07
N ALA A 203 7.23 19.41 28.57
CA ALA A 203 8.14 20.03 27.62
C ALA A 203 9.54 20.23 28.19
N ALA A 204 9.64 20.71 29.44
CA ALA A 204 10.91 20.88 30.16
C ALA A 204 11.61 19.53 30.41
N GLU A 205 10.88 18.50 30.84
CA GLU A 205 11.40 17.15 31.02
C GLU A 205 11.98 16.57 29.70
N LEU A 206 11.30 16.76 28.58
CA LEU A 206 11.81 16.34 27.26
C LEU A 206 13.10 17.10 26.89
N SER A 207 13.13 18.42 27.10
CA SER A 207 14.32 19.25 26.84
C SER A 207 15.52 18.80 27.68
N GLU A 208 15.31 18.54 28.99
CA GLU A 208 16.34 18.04 29.89
C GLU A 208 16.90 16.68 29.41
N ARG A 209 16.03 15.72 29.12
CA ARG A 209 16.43 14.37 28.65
C ARG A 209 17.10 14.38 27.30
N LEU A 210 16.88 15.40 26.49
CA LEU A 210 17.43 15.58 25.15
C LEU A 210 18.50 16.67 25.06
N SER A 211 18.96 17.19 26.20
CA SER A 211 19.97 18.27 26.26
C SER A 211 21.23 17.99 25.44
N SER A 212 21.67 16.71 25.37
CA SER A 212 22.80 16.30 24.54
C SER A 212 22.55 16.40 23.02
N THR A 213 21.32 16.56 22.57
CA THR A 213 20.97 16.70 21.14
C THR A 213 20.73 18.14 20.74
N GLY A 214 20.64 19.07 21.69
CA GLY A 214 20.29 20.47 21.45
C GLY A 214 18.83 20.69 21.09
N LEU A 215 17.95 19.71 21.29
CA LEU A 215 16.52 19.79 21.02
C LEU A 215 15.76 20.33 22.24
N GLU A 216 14.85 21.27 21.97
CA GLU A 216 13.92 21.79 22.97
C GLU A 216 12.50 21.27 22.73
N GLY A 217 11.78 20.98 23.83
CA GLY A 217 10.36 20.68 23.83
C GLY A 217 9.54 21.97 23.89
N TYR A 218 8.50 22.04 23.11
CA TYR A 218 7.57 23.17 23.08
C TYR A 218 6.20 22.75 23.61
N THR A 219 5.46 23.69 24.19
CA THR A 219 4.02 23.57 24.28
C THR A 219 3.38 24.21 23.03
N PHE A 220 2.13 23.86 22.71
CA PHE A 220 1.41 24.50 21.60
C PHE A 220 1.41 26.01 21.70
N HIS A 221 1.23 26.54 22.93
CA HIS A 221 1.22 27.97 23.17
C HIS A 221 2.60 28.61 22.90
N LYS A 222 3.69 28.01 23.43
CA LYS A 222 5.05 28.51 23.20
C LYS A 222 5.42 28.47 21.71
N LEU A 223 5.03 27.40 21.01
CA LEU A 223 5.24 27.28 19.57
C LEU A 223 4.49 28.37 18.79
N ALA A 224 3.21 28.61 19.12
CA ALA A 224 2.40 29.66 18.48
C ALA A 224 3.03 31.04 18.65
N MET A 225 3.51 31.36 19.87
CA MET A 225 4.20 32.63 20.14
C MET A 225 5.49 32.74 19.31
N HIS A 226 6.26 31.67 19.22
CA HIS A 226 7.51 31.65 18.43
C HIS A 226 7.25 31.90 16.93
N ILE A 227 6.18 31.31 16.38
CA ILE A 227 5.77 31.54 14.98
C ILE A 227 5.33 32.98 14.78
N LEU A 228 4.51 33.55 15.68
CA LEU A 228 4.05 34.94 15.59
C LEU A 228 5.20 35.93 15.67
N ASP A 229 6.19 35.68 16.51
CA ASP A 229 7.37 36.54 16.62
C ASP A 229 8.21 36.47 15.34
N SER A 230 8.37 35.30 14.73
CA SER A 230 9.11 35.16 13.46
C SER A 230 8.44 35.91 12.30
N ILE A 231 7.10 36.04 12.30
CA ILE A 231 6.36 36.80 11.25
C ILE A 231 6.46 38.31 11.45
N LYS A 232 6.60 38.79 12.69
CA LYS A 232 6.70 40.23 12.99
C LYS A 232 8.04 40.85 12.58
N TYR A 233 9.09 40.03 12.41
CA TYR A 233 10.46 40.50 12.10
C TYR A 233 10.88 40.20 10.67
N ASN A 234 10.01 39.68 9.82
CA ASN A 234 10.15 39.57 8.37
C ASN A 234 9.19 40.53 7.66
#